data_367933a789cdfe97b33c4ac6978ec269
#
_entry.id   367933a789cdfe97b33c4ac6978ec269
#
_cell.length_a   1.000
_cell.length_b   1.000
_cell.length_c   1.000
_cell.angle_alpha   90.00
_cell.angle_beta   90.00
_cell.angle_gamma   90.00
#
_symmetry.space_group_name_H-M   'P 1'
#
loop_
_entity.id
_entity.type
_entity.pdbx_description
1 polymer ?
#
loop_
_entity_poly.entity_id
_entity_poly.type
_entity_poly.pdbx_seq_one_letter_code
_entity_poly.pdbx_strand_id
1 'polypeptide(L)'
;LIGHSAARDCFLAGGSEYDIHMAYLTTCGVLEDETPYTNIVALNEKAAILHYQNKRRQLQDDNRVLLIDAGYRVRGDGSDITRTSVSDDIHPVFNVLLAGMESIKDKLVATVRPGLSYVDLHLTALAEIAELLTTVAVCRGTASELLEKEIVHRFMPHGVGHLLGIQVHDVAGHQQSTRGDKLAPPAHSPMLRNTRQCAKGMVFTIEPGCYFIPLLLEAERQSDRSGFYNWELIDQLYNMGGIRIEDNVCVTADGVENLTSTT
;
A
#
# COMPACT_ATOMS: atom_id res chain seq x y z
N LEU A 1 5.44 14.52 -4.87
CA LEU A 1 6.54 13.52 -5.08
C LEU A 1 7.94 14.06 -4.74
N ILE A 2 8.19 15.39 -4.77
CA ILE A 2 9.53 15.92 -4.45
C ILE A 2 10.03 15.54 -3.04
N GLY A 3 9.12 15.56 -2.04
CA GLY A 3 9.45 15.12 -0.68
C GLY A 3 9.80 13.63 -0.61
N HIS A 4 9.07 12.77 -1.36
CA HIS A 4 9.39 11.34 -1.46
C HIS A 4 10.75 11.09 -2.12
N SER A 5 11.10 11.89 -3.15
CA SER A 5 12.42 11.81 -3.78
C SER A 5 13.54 12.17 -2.79
N ALA A 6 13.37 13.27 -2.03
CA ALA A 6 14.34 13.67 -1.01
C ALA A 6 14.47 12.62 0.12
N ALA A 7 13.37 12.02 0.54
CA ALA A 7 13.35 10.94 1.52
C ALA A 7 14.11 9.71 1.01
N ARG A 8 13.87 9.30 -0.25
CA ARG A 8 14.59 8.20 -0.90
C ARG A 8 16.10 8.49 -0.99
N ASP A 9 16.48 9.69 -1.40
CA ASP A 9 17.89 10.06 -1.54
C ASP A 9 18.60 10.03 -0.16
N CYS A 10 17.92 10.49 0.90
CA CYS A 10 18.41 10.38 2.28
C CYS A 10 18.54 8.91 2.72
N PHE A 11 17.57 8.04 2.38
CA PHE A 11 17.62 6.59 2.64
C PHE A 11 18.83 5.95 1.96
N LEU A 12 19.07 6.23 0.67
CA LEU A 12 20.21 5.70 -0.08
C LEU A 12 21.55 6.21 0.46
N ALA A 13 21.56 7.37 1.10
CA ALA A 13 22.72 7.90 1.81
C ALA A 13 22.94 7.31 3.22
N GLY A 14 22.09 6.35 3.65
CA GLY A 14 22.20 5.69 4.95
C GLY A 14 21.54 6.46 6.10
N GLY A 15 20.65 7.39 5.83
CA GLY A 15 19.92 8.17 6.85
C GLY A 15 19.06 7.32 7.76
N SER A 16 18.88 7.75 9.01
CA SER A 16 17.91 7.16 9.95
C SER A 16 16.46 7.49 9.54
N GLU A 17 15.48 6.79 10.13
CA GLU A 17 14.06 7.11 9.90
C GLU A 17 13.75 8.58 10.21
N TYR A 18 14.39 9.14 11.24
CA TYR A 18 14.25 10.55 11.57
C TYR A 18 14.83 11.47 10.49
N ASP A 19 16.04 11.17 10.00
CA ASP A 19 16.69 11.98 8.95
C ASP A 19 15.87 11.96 7.66
N ILE A 20 15.35 10.78 7.28
CA ILE A 20 14.48 10.58 6.11
C ILE A 20 13.20 11.39 6.26
N HIS A 21 12.58 11.35 7.45
CA HIS A 21 11.37 12.13 7.74
C HIS A 21 11.64 13.63 7.65
N MET A 22 12.74 14.08 8.22
CA MET A 22 13.15 15.50 8.15
C MET A 22 13.48 15.95 6.73
N ALA A 23 14.08 15.08 5.91
CA ALA A 23 14.33 15.36 4.49
C ALA A 23 13.00 15.59 3.74
N TYR A 24 11.98 14.77 4.00
CA TYR A 24 10.63 14.96 3.45
C TYR A 24 10.03 16.31 3.87
N LEU A 25 9.94 16.57 5.18
CA LEU A 25 9.32 17.79 5.72
C LEU A 25 10.02 19.05 5.23
N THR A 26 11.36 19.08 5.28
CA THR A 26 12.18 20.23 4.84
C THR A 26 11.98 20.51 3.35
N THR A 27 11.96 19.46 2.52
CA THR A 27 11.78 19.62 1.06
C THR A 27 10.37 20.07 0.72
N CYS A 28 9.36 19.61 1.45
CA CYS A 28 7.98 20.06 1.31
C CYS A 28 7.74 21.46 1.91
N GLY A 29 8.64 21.95 2.76
CA GLY A 29 8.52 23.25 3.43
C GLY A 29 7.38 23.29 4.45
N VAL A 30 7.13 22.17 5.15
CA VAL A 30 6.02 22.04 6.13
C VAL A 30 6.53 21.54 7.48
N LEU A 31 5.77 21.84 8.52
CA LEU A 31 5.89 21.23 9.83
C LEU A 31 5.07 19.93 9.91
N GLU A 32 5.36 19.08 10.89
CA GLU A 32 4.65 17.78 11.02
C GLU A 32 3.15 17.94 11.30
N ASP A 33 2.75 18.98 12.02
CA ASP A 33 1.35 19.29 12.33
C ASP A 33 0.58 19.93 11.15
N GLU A 34 1.30 20.34 10.10
CA GLU A 34 0.71 20.83 8.84
C GLU A 34 0.46 19.70 7.83
N THR A 35 1.01 18.51 8.07
CA THR A 35 0.74 17.34 7.21
C THR A 35 -0.70 16.83 7.40
N PRO A 36 -1.32 16.18 6.42
CA PRO A 36 -2.69 15.68 6.52
C PRO A 36 -2.84 14.58 7.57
N TYR A 37 -1.78 13.85 7.85
CA TYR A 37 -1.66 12.80 8.86
C TYR A 37 -0.20 12.64 9.29
N THR A 38 0.03 11.91 10.39
CA THR A 38 1.40 11.60 10.83
C THR A 38 2.06 10.65 9.84
N ASN A 39 3.10 11.12 9.14
CA ASN A 39 3.79 10.35 8.12
C ASN A 39 4.33 9.01 8.68
N ILE A 40 4.34 7.99 7.86
CA ILE A 40 5.00 6.71 8.14
C ILE A 40 6.35 6.71 7.41
N VAL A 41 7.42 6.45 8.16
CA VAL A 41 8.77 6.23 7.60
C VAL A 41 9.29 4.96 8.24
N ALA A 42 9.30 3.88 7.51
CA ALA A 42 9.62 2.56 8.01
C ALA A 42 10.80 1.95 7.24
N LEU A 43 11.82 1.55 7.97
CA LEU A 43 12.98 0.86 7.40
C LEU A 43 12.89 -0.65 7.65
N ASN A 44 13.22 -1.44 6.64
CA ASN A 44 13.38 -2.89 6.70
C ASN A 44 12.11 -3.59 7.24
N GLU A 45 12.24 -4.48 8.25
CA GLU A 45 11.14 -5.25 8.84
C GLU A 45 9.97 -4.39 9.35
N LYS A 46 10.22 -3.12 9.65
CA LYS A 46 9.18 -2.19 10.11
C LYS A 46 8.20 -1.79 9.00
N ALA A 47 8.60 -1.96 7.73
CA ALA A 47 7.68 -1.78 6.59
C ALA A 47 6.51 -2.79 6.60
N ALA A 48 6.58 -3.85 7.42
CA ALA A 48 5.47 -4.76 7.69
C ALA A 48 4.49 -4.25 8.76
N ILE A 49 4.79 -3.14 9.43
CA ILE A 49 3.91 -2.53 10.44
C ILE A 49 3.10 -1.43 9.76
N LEU A 50 1.85 -1.72 9.41
CA LEU A 50 1.01 -0.89 8.53
C LEU A 50 0.90 0.57 8.96
N HIS A 51 0.86 0.83 10.28
CA HIS A 51 0.80 2.18 10.85
C HIS A 51 2.00 2.43 11.77
N TYR A 52 3.21 2.23 11.26
CA TYR A 52 4.44 2.48 12.01
C TYR A 52 4.62 3.97 12.29
N GLN A 53 4.70 4.37 13.57
CA GLN A 53 4.71 5.78 13.98
C GLN A 53 6.05 6.25 14.56
N ASN A 54 6.97 5.34 14.89
CA ASN A 54 8.28 5.74 15.38
C ASN A 54 9.12 6.35 14.25
N LYS A 55 9.99 7.27 14.58
CA LYS A 55 11.04 7.81 13.71
C LYS A 55 12.34 7.66 14.49
N ARG A 56 12.99 6.49 14.36
CA ARG A 56 14.23 6.19 15.08
C ARG A 56 15.34 7.10 14.61
N ARG A 57 16.11 7.64 15.56
CA ARG A 57 17.28 8.50 15.30
C ARG A 57 18.57 7.71 15.13
N GLN A 58 18.56 6.44 15.55
CA GLN A 58 19.71 5.56 15.40
C GLN A 58 19.86 5.14 13.96
N LEU A 59 21.04 5.31 13.41
CA LEU A 59 21.39 4.72 12.12
C LEU A 59 21.29 3.20 12.20
N GLN A 60 20.90 2.57 11.12
CA GLN A 60 20.92 1.12 10.98
C GLN A 60 22.14 0.74 10.15
N ASP A 61 22.74 -0.41 10.49
CA ASP A 61 23.93 -0.89 9.78
C ASP A 61 23.59 -1.32 8.34
N ASP A 62 22.30 -1.49 8.04
CA ASP A 62 21.84 -2.10 6.78
C ASP A 62 20.44 -1.58 6.41
N ASN A 63 20.40 -0.50 5.64
CA ASN A 63 19.16 0.07 5.09
C ASN A 63 18.85 -0.59 3.74
N ARG A 64 17.96 -1.58 3.72
CA ARG A 64 17.59 -2.31 2.48
C ARG A 64 16.27 -1.90 1.90
N VAL A 65 15.30 -1.56 2.73
CA VAL A 65 13.95 -1.16 2.33
C VAL A 65 13.56 0.11 3.06
N LEU A 66 13.01 1.07 2.33
CA LEU A 66 12.27 2.22 2.85
C LEU A 66 10.85 2.13 2.36
N LEU A 67 9.88 2.09 3.27
CA LEU A 67 8.48 2.42 2.99
C LEU A 67 8.20 3.78 3.59
N ILE A 68 7.88 4.76 2.75
CA ILE A 68 7.42 6.09 3.15
C ILE A 68 5.99 6.30 2.69
N ASP A 69 5.12 6.58 3.65
CA ASP A 69 3.73 6.94 3.45
C ASP A 69 3.54 8.34 4.05
N ALA A 70 3.39 9.33 3.17
CA ALA A 70 3.44 10.72 3.54
C ALA A 70 2.58 11.58 2.61
N GLY A 71 1.86 12.52 3.21
CA GLY A 71 0.94 13.41 2.53
C GLY A 71 1.34 14.88 2.60
N TYR A 72 0.67 15.66 1.77
CA TYR A 72 0.76 17.11 1.75
C TYR A 72 -0.65 17.70 1.74
N ARG A 73 -0.84 18.88 2.35
CA ARG A 73 -2.15 19.55 2.41
C ARG A 73 -2.17 20.77 1.49
N VAL A 74 -3.17 20.82 0.61
CA VAL A 74 -3.39 21.96 -0.29
C VAL A 74 -4.80 22.50 -0.09
N ARG A 75 -4.94 23.72 0.38
CA ARG A 75 -6.23 24.41 0.57
C ARG A 75 -7.25 23.63 1.43
N GLY A 76 -6.75 22.79 2.32
CA GLY A 76 -7.57 21.95 3.19
C GLY A 76 -7.69 20.49 2.76
N ASP A 77 -7.50 20.18 1.49
CA ASP A 77 -7.49 18.80 1.00
C ASP A 77 -6.13 18.14 1.23
N GLY A 78 -6.14 16.89 1.70
CA GLY A 78 -4.95 16.08 1.89
C GLY A 78 -4.62 15.24 0.67
N SER A 79 -3.33 14.99 0.41
CA SER A 79 -2.87 13.89 -0.42
C SER A 79 -2.41 12.73 0.47
N ASP A 80 -2.41 11.53 -0.08
CA ASP A 80 -1.97 10.30 0.57
C ASP A 80 -1.14 9.48 -0.41
N ILE A 81 0.17 9.37 -0.17
CA ILE A 81 1.08 8.78 -1.14
C ILE A 81 2.07 7.86 -0.42
N THR A 82 2.07 6.59 -0.80
CA THR A 82 3.09 5.65 -0.35
C THR A 82 4.04 5.29 -1.49
N ARG A 83 5.33 5.22 -1.15
CA ARG A 83 6.39 4.70 -2.02
C ARG A 83 7.27 3.75 -1.23
N THR A 84 7.63 2.65 -1.88
CA THR A 84 8.65 1.73 -1.38
C THR A 84 9.90 1.88 -2.25
N SER A 85 11.06 2.01 -1.61
CA SER A 85 12.37 2.07 -2.25
C SER A 85 13.27 1.02 -1.66
N VAL A 86 14.23 0.53 -2.46
CA VAL A 86 15.15 -0.53 -2.06
C VAL A 86 16.59 -0.14 -2.37
N SER A 87 17.54 -0.73 -1.63
CA SER A 87 18.98 -0.64 -1.93
C SER A 87 19.36 -1.59 -3.06
N ASP A 88 20.56 -1.40 -3.63
CA ASP A 88 21.06 -2.18 -4.75
C ASP A 88 21.30 -3.68 -4.39
N ASP A 89 21.50 -3.99 -3.11
CA ASP A 89 21.76 -5.33 -2.58
C ASP A 89 20.51 -6.05 -2.06
N ILE A 90 19.33 -5.56 -2.42
CA ILE A 90 18.06 -6.16 -2.01
C ILE A 90 17.91 -7.60 -2.53
N HIS A 91 17.19 -8.42 -1.80
CA HIS A 91 16.88 -9.78 -2.24
C HIS A 91 16.18 -9.78 -3.62
N PRO A 92 16.65 -10.57 -4.61
CA PRO A 92 16.13 -10.50 -5.98
C PRO A 92 14.62 -10.68 -6.09
N VAL A 93 14.04 -11.60 -5.30
CA VAL A 93 12.57 -11.81 -5.28
C VAL A 93 11.84 -10.58 -4.76
N PHE A 94 12.37 -9.88 -3.75
CA PHE A 94 11.74 -8.66 -3.24
C PHE A 94 11.73 -7.54 -4.29
N ASN A 95 12.80 -7.41 -5.07
CA ASN A 95 12.86 -6.46 -6.18
C ASN A 95 11.82 -6.78 -7.27
N VAL A 96 11.62 -8.06 -7.59
CA VAL A 96 10.56 -8.49 -8.53
C VAL A 96 9.18 -8.23 -7.96
N LEU A 97 8.97 -8.47 -6.66
CA LEU A 97 7.71 -8.13 -5.98
C LEU A 97 7.42 -6.63 -6.05
N LEU A 98 8.43 -5.77 -5.81
CA LEU A 98 8.28 -4.32 -5.89
C LEU A 98 7.84 -3.88 -7.29
N ALA A 99 8.54 -4.32 -8.33
CA ALA A 99 8.17 -4.01 -9.71
C ALA A 99 6.78 -4.56 -10.08
N GLY A 100 6.43 -5.74 -9.58
CA GLY A 100 5.11 -6.34 -9.73
C GLY A 100 4.01 -5.51 -9.06
N MET A 101 4.24 -5.02 -7.85
CA MET A 101 3.29 -4.18 -7.12
C MET A 101 3.08 -2.82 -7.80
N GLU A 102 4.14 -2.20 -8.36
CA GLU A 102 4.03 -1.00 -9.19
C GLU A 102 3.15 -1.24 -10.41
N SER A 103 3.39 -2.35 -11.12
CA SER A 103 2.58 -2.75 -12.29
C SER A 103 1.11 -3.02 -11.90
N ILE A 104 0.86 -3.66 -10.77
CA ILE A 104 -0.51 -3.90 -10.25
C ILE A 104 -1.20 -2.57 -9.98
N LYS A 105 -0.54 -1.62 -9.29
CA LYS A 105 -1.09 -0.29 -9.02
C LYS A 105 -1.44 0.42 -10.34
N ASP A 106 -0.56 0.41 -11.35
CA ASP A 106 -0.82 1.04 -12.64
C ASP A 106 -2.00 0.41 -13.38
N LYS A 107 -2.11 -0.92 -13.38
CA LYS A 107 -3.26 -1.65 -13.94
C LYS A 107 -4.57 -1.27 -13.23
N LEU A 108 -4.57 -1.23 -11.90
CA LEU A 108 -5.74 -0.87 -11.11
C LEU A 108 -6.20 0.57 -11.43
N VAL A 109 -5.26 1.52 -11.47
CA VAL A 109 -5.55 2.90 -11.88
C VAL A 109 -6.19 2.95 -13.27
N ALA A 110 -5.63 2.24 -14.25
CA ALA A 110 -6.13 2.22 -15.62
C ALA A 110 -7.55 1.62 -15.76
N THR A 111 -8.01 0.81 -14.81
CA THR A 111 -9.39 0.24 -14.84
C THR A 111 -10.45 1.18 -14.29
N VAL A 112 -10.07 2.23 -13.57
CA VAL A 112 -11.01 3.16 -12.93
C VAL A 112 -11.83 3.92 -13.97
N ARG A 113 -13.15 3.89 -13.78
CA ARG A 113 -14.14 4.62 -14.61
C ARG A 113 -15.46 4.76 -13.85
N PRO A 114 -16.33 5.66 -14.24
CA PRO A 114 -17.68 5.72 -13.68
C PRO A 114 -18.40 4.38 -13.77
N GLY A 115 -19.08 3.99 -12.69
CA GLY A 115 -19.82 2.73 -12.59
C GLY A 115 -19.00 1.50 -12.17
N LEU A 116 -17.65 1.59 -12.11
CA LEU A 116 -16.84 0.52 -11.56
C LEU A 116 -17.14 0.38 -10.05
N SER A 117 -17.38 -0.85 -9.59
CA SER A 117 -17.47 -1.14 -8.17
C SER A 117 -16.09 -1.07 -7.52
N TYR A 118 -15.94 -0.33 -6.41
CA TYR A 118 -14.69 -0.32 -5.67
C TYR A 118 -14.39 -1.66 -5.00
N VAL A 119 -15.43 -2.46 -4.71
CA VAL A 119 -15.27 -3.86 -4.26
C VAL A 119 -14.61 -4.69 -5.37
N ASP A 120 -15.05 -4.54 -6.64
CA ASP A 120 -14.45 -5.28 -7.75
C ASP A 120 -13.00 -4.85 -7.99
N LEU A 121 -12.68 -3.55 -7.81
CA LEU A 121 -11.30 -3.06 -7.85
C LEU A 121 -10.43 -3.74 -6.78
N HIS A 122 -10.95 -3.88 -5.56
CA HIS A 122 -10.25 -4.59 -4.48
C HIS A 122 -10.04 -6.08 -4.79
N LEU A 123 -11.08 -6.77 -5.28
CA LEU A 123 -10.97 -8.18 -5.66
C LEU A 123 -9.98 -8.39 -6.82
N THR A 124 -9.93 -7.44 -7.76
CA THR A 124 -8.92 -7.43 -8.84
C THR A 124 -7.51 -7.30 -8.25
N ALA A 125 -7.30 -6.39 -7.29
CA ALA A 125 -6.01 -6.25 -6.62
C ALA A 125 -5.57 -7.56 -5.95
N LEU A 126 -6.46 -8.24 -5.23
CA LEU A 126 -6.16 -9.53 -4.59
C LEU A 126 -5.81 -10.61 -5.63
N ALA A 127 -6.51 -10.64 -6.77
CA ALA A 127 -6.23 -11.60 -7.85
C ALA A 127 -4.86 -11.37 -8.47
N GLU A 128 -4.52 -10.13 -8.81
CA GLU A 128 -3.19 -9.77 -9.35
C GLU A 128 -2.06 -10.07 -8.34
N ILE A 129 -2.28 -9.83 -7.05
CA ILE A 129 -1.31 -10.19 -6.01
C ILE A 129 -1.17 -11.72 -5.89
N ALA A 130 -2.26 -12.49 -5.99
CA ALA A 130 -2.20 -13.95 -6.00
C ALA A 130 -1.33 -14.47 -7.15
N GLU A 131 -1.52 -13.95 -8.37
CA GLU A 131 -0.72 -14.28 -9.54
C GLU A 131 0.77 -13.91 -9.33
N LEU A 132 1.04 -12.73 -8.77
CA LEU A 132 2.40 -12.30 -8.46
C LEU A 132 3.08 -13.25 -7.46
N LEU A 133 2.42 -13.59 -6.35
CA LEU A 133 2.94 -14.46 -5.30
C LEU A 133 3.26 -15.87 -5.81
N THR A 134 2.45 -16.41 -6.72
CA THR A 134 2.72 -17.71 -7.36
C THR A 134 3.83 -17.61 -8.38
N THR A 135 3.87 -16.55 -9.18
CA THR A 135 4.90 -16.32 -10.21
C THR A 135 6.30 -16.23 -9.60
N VAL A 136 6.45 -15.55 -8.45
CA VAL A 136 7.74 -15.41 -7.75
C VAL A 136 8.02 -16.54 -6.75
N ALA A 137 7.15 -17.55 -6.72
CA ALA A 137 7.27 -18.72 -5.85
C ALA A 137 7.29 -18.43 -4.34
N VAL A 138 6.73 -17.30 -3.90
CA VAL A 138 6.45 -17.03 -2.48
C VAL A 138 5.32 -17.92 -1.99
N CYS A 139 4.33 -18.17 -2.85
CA CYS A 139 3.28 -19.14 -2.61
C CYS A 139 3.31 -20.26 -3.66
N ARG A 140 2.77 -21.42 -3.28
CA ARG A 140 2.61 -22.61 -4.11
C ARG A 140 1.13 -22.79 -4.46
N GLY A 141 0.85 -23.49 -5.55
CA GLY A 141 -0.49 -23.67 -6.08
C GLY A 141 -0.86 -22.63 -7.12
N THR A 142 -2.12 -22.53 -7.44
CA THR A 142 -2.67 -21.57 -8.41
C THR A 142 -3.18 -20.30 -7.70
N ALA A 143 -3.25 -19.18 -8.42
CA ALA A 143 -3.83 -17.95 -7.89
C ALA A 143 -5.28 -18.15 -7.42
N SER A 144 -6.07 -18.97 -8.13
CA SER A 144 -7.44 -19.31 -7.74
C SER A 144 -7.48 -20.01 -6.38
N GLU A 145 -6.60 -20.99 -6.13
CA GLU A 145 -6.51 -21.66 -4.83
C GLU A 145 -6.11 -20.70 -3.70
N LEU A 146 -5.19 -19.75 -3.98
CA LEU A 146 -4.78 -18.75 -2.99
C LEU A 146 -5.95 -17.81 -2.62
N LEU A 147 -6.81 -17.47 -3.59
CA LEU A 147 -8.00 -16.66 -3.34
C LEU A 147 -9.06 -17.44 -2.56
N GLU A 148 -9.42 -18.67 -3.01
CA GLU A 148 -10.42 -19.53 -2.36
C GLU A 148 -10.07 -19.84 -0.89
N LYS A 149 -8.77 -19.98 -0.61
CA LYS A 149 -8.27 -20.28 0.74
C LYS A 149 -7.91 -19.04 1.55
N GLU A 150 -8.21 -17.85 1.03
CA GLU A 150 -7.93 -16.56 1.67
C GLU A 150 -6.45 -16.35 2.05
N ILE A 151 -5.51 -17.01 1.34
CA ILE A 151 -4.07 -16.93 1.60
C ILE A 151 -3.55 -15.53 1.29
N VAL A 152 -4.03 -14.91 0.21
CA VAL A 152 -3.62 -13.56 -0.22
C VAL A 152 -3.84 -12.52 0.87
N HIS A 153 -4.88 -12.66 1.68
CA HIS A 153 -5.17 -11.74 2.79
C HIS A 153 -4.11 -11.75 3.90
N ARG A 154 -3.25 -12.79 3.95
CA ARG A 154 -2.09 -12.81 4.86
C ARG A 154 -0.97 -11.89 4.42
N PHE A 155 -0.91 -11.62 3.10
CA PHE A 155 0.06 -10.70 2.50
C PHE A 155 -0.53 -9.30 2.26
N MET A 156 -1.84 -9.16 2.05
CA MET A 156 -2.54 -7.87 1.94
C MET A 156 -3.74 -7.83 2.90
N PRO A 157 -3.55 -7.48 4.17
CA PRO A 157 -4.61 -7.53 5.18
C PRO A 157 -5.50 -6.29 5.22
N HIS A 158 -5.31 -5.32 4.34
CA HIS A 158 -6.09 -4.08 4.26
C HIS A 158 -6.87 -3.96 2.94
N GLY A 159 -7.72 -2.96 2.83
CA GLY A 159 -8.42 -2.63 1.58
C GLY A 159 -7.49 -2.00 0.54
N VAL A 160 -7.88 -2.03 -0.74
CA VAL A 160 -7.10 -1.44 -1.84
C VAL A 160 -7.06 0.09 -1.79
N GLY A 161 -7.71 0.72 -0.82
CA GLY A 161 -7.72 2.16 -0.61
C GLY A 161 -9.00 2.68 0.04
N HIS A 162 -9.18 3.99 0.01
CA HIS A 162 -10.25 4.72 0.67
C HIS A 162 -10.58 6.02 -0.06
N LEU A 163 -11.74 6.62 0.25
CA LEU A 163 -12.05 7.99 -0.19
C LEU A 163 -11.05 8.96 0.43
N LEU A 164 -10.69 9.98 -0.34
CA LEU A 164 -9.74 11.01 0.03
C LEU A 164 -10.35 12.41 -0.20
N GLY A 165 -10.13 13.32 0.75
CA GLY A 165 -10.61 14.69 0.67
C GLY A 165 -10.06 15.55 1.80
N ILE A 166 -10.92 16.28 2.49
CA ILE A 166 -10.56 17.09 3.67
C ILE A 166 -10.01 16.18 4.78
N GLN A 167 -10.61 15.00 4.94
CA GLN A 167 -10.06 13.93 5.77
C GLN A 167 -9.32 12.93 4.88
N VAL A 168 -8.18 12.45 5.33
CA VAL A 168 -7.40 11.44 4.59
C VAL A 168 -8.21 10.15 4.43
N HIS A 169 -8.71 9.58 5.51
CA HIS A 169 -9.74 8.55 5.44
C HIS A 169 -11.11 9.24 5.42
N ASP A 170 -11.54 9.70 4.24
CA ASP A 170 -12.75 10.49 4.14
C ASP A 170 -14.01 9.66 4.41
N VAL A 171 -15.06 10.37 4.81
CA VAL A 171 -16.33 9.77 5.25
C VAL A 171 -17.14 9.18 4.10
N ALA A 172 -18.17 8.40 4.46
CA ALA A 172 -19.17 7.85 3.55
C ALA A 172 -18.67 6.80 2.54
N GLY A 173 -17.50 6.19 2.73
CA GLY A 173 -17.00 5.12 1.85
C GLY A 173 -17.96 3.92 1.71
N HIS A 174 -18.78 3.63 2.71
CA HIS A 174 -19.78 2.56 2.64
C HIS A 174 -21.19 3.06 2.25
N GLN A 175 -21.37 4.36 2.07
CA GLN A 175 -22.69 4.95 1.76
C GLN A 175 -23.00 4.84 0.28
N GLN A 176 -24.15 4.25 -0.07
CA GLN A 176 -24.57 4.00 -1.44
C GLN A 176 -25.47 5.08 -2.03
N SER A 177 -26.16 5.83 -1.17
CA SER A 177 -27.11 6.85 -1.61
C SER A 177 -27.14 8.06 -0.65
N THR A 178 -27.75 9.16 -1.10
CA THR A 178 -28.01 10.34 -0.29
C THR A 178 -28.99 10.07 0.87
N ARG A 179 -29.69 8.94 0.85
CA ARG A 179 -30.58 8.49 1.93
C ARG A 179 -29.85 7.82 3.09
N GLY A 180 -28.55 7.54 2.92
CA GLY A 180 -27.73 6.92 3.96
C GLY A 180 -27.67 5.40 3.89
N ASP A 181 -28.21 4.76 2.84
CA ASP A 181 -28.09 3.33 2.62
C ASP A 181 -26.61 2.92 2.61
N LYS A 182 -26.25 1.83 3.27
CA LYS A 182 -24.85 1.36 3.37
C LYS A 182 -24.70 -0.03 2.77
N LEU A 183 -23.55 -0.25 2.13
CA LEU A 183 -23.08 -1.57 1.73
C LEU A 183 -21.86 -1.92 2.60
N ALA A 184 -21.98 -2.99 3.38
CA ALA A 184 -20.86 -3.49 4.16
C ALA A 184 -19.76 -4.05 3.23
N PRO A 185 -18.50 -4.03 3.65
CA PRO A 185 -17.44 -4.71 2.92
C PRO A 185 -17.68 -6.23 2.90
N PRO A 186 -17.08 -6.94 1.92
CA PRO A 186 -17.13 -8.40 1.90
C PRO A 186 -16.57 -9.00 3.21
N ALA A 187 -17.16 -10.12 3.67
CA ALA A 187 -16.80 -10.74 4.94
C ALA A 187 -15.31 -11.13 5.03
N HIS A 188 -14.70 -11.51 3.90
CA HIS A 188 -13.28 -11.85 3.79
C HIS A 188 -12.37 -10.60 3.68
N SER A 189 -12.92 -9.41 3.49
CA SER A 189 -12.19 -8.14 3.39
C SER A 189 -12.80 -7.05 4.29
N PRO A 190 -12.94 -7.29 5.61
CA PRO A 190 -13.66 -6.39 6.52
C PRO A 190 -12.98 -5.02 6.67
N MET A 191 -11.71 -4.92 6.31
CA MET A 191 -10.91 -3.68 6.38
C MET A 191 -11.07 -2.79 5.15
N LEU A 192 -11.84 -3.21 4.13
CA LEU A 192 -12.10 -2.39 2.95
C LEU A 192 -12.95 -1.16 3.34
N ARG A 193 -12.39 0.03 3.14
CA ARG A 193 -12.99 1.31 3.58
C ARG A 193 -13.96 1.93 2.58
N ASN A 194 -13.93 1.48 1.31
CA ASN A 194 -14.81 1.97 0.26
C ASN A 194 -15.51 0.81 -0.44
N THR A 195 -16.85 0.87 -0.51
CA THR A 195 -17.69 -0.13 -1.18
C THR A 195 -18.60 0.49 -2.24
N ARG A 196 -18.37 1.77 -2.58
CA ARG A 196 -19.19 2.53 -3.51
C ARG A 196 -18.91 2.14 -4.96
N GLN A 197 -19.86 2.46 -5.82
CA GLN A 197 -19.58 2.56 -7.24
C GLN A 197 -18.86 3.88 -7.51
N CYS A 198 -17.82 3.84 -8.32
CA CYS A 198 -17.08 5.02 -8.74
C CYS A 198 -18.00 5.97 -9.52
N ALA A 199 -18.01 7.23 -9.14
CA ALA A 199 -18.76 8.28 -9.80
C ALA A 199 -17.84 9.45 -10.14
N LYS A 200 -18.14 10.16 -11.24
CA LYS A 200 -17.40 11.36 -11.62
C LYS A 200 -17.19 12.32 -10.46
N GLY A 201 -15.96 12.79 -10.30
CA GLY A 201 -15.55 13.72 -9.25
C GLY A 201 -15.18 13.04 -7.92
N MET A 202 -15.32 11.71 -7.79
CA MET A 202 -14.78 11.01 -6.62
C MET A 202 -13.26 11.01 -6.66
N VAL A 203 -12.66 11.30 -5.50
CA VAL A 203 -11.22 11.18 -5.26
C VAL A 203 -11.00 10.08 -4.23
N PHE A 204 -10.04 9.19 -4.50
CA PHE A 204 -9.69 8.09 -3.61
C PHE A 204 -8.27 7.60 -3.86
N THR A 205 -7.75 6.81 -2.92
CA THR A 205 -6.45 6.16 -3.04
C THR A 205 -6.54 4.81 -3.76
N ILE A 206 -5.45 4.40 -4.39
CA ILE A 206 -5.21 3.04 -4.86
C ILE A 206 -3.84 2.64 -4.30
N GLU A 207 -3.86 1.74 -3.31
CA GLU A 207 -2.71 1.43 -2.46
C GLU A 207 -2.49 -0.09 -2.28
N PRO A 208 -2.35 -0.88 -3.34
CA PRO A 208 -2.05 -2.29 -3.15
C PRO A 208 -0.75 -2.47 -2.37
N GLY A 209 -0.70 -3.50 -1.53
CA GLY A 209 0.46 -3.83 -0.70
C GLY A 209 0.73 -5.33 -0.63
N CYS A 210 1.97 -5.68 -0.32
CA CYS A 210 2.41 -7.06 -0.06
C CYS A 210 3.36 -7.06 1.14
N TYR A 211 2.97 -7.74 2.22
CA TYR A 211 3.69 -7.66 3.50
C TYR A 211 4.05 -9.03 4.04
N PHE A 212 5.23 -9.10 4.65
CA PHE A 212 5.70 -10.26 5.38
C PHE A 212 5.53 -10.02 6.88
N ILE A 213 4.27 -10.06 7.37
CA ILE A 213 3.90 -9.79 8.77
C ILE A 213 4.03 -11.09 9.58
N PRO A 214 5.03 -11.22 10.50
CA PRO A 214 5.23 -12.47 11.22
C PRO A 214 3.99 -12.92 11.98
N LEU A 215 3.26 -12.00 12.62
CA LEU A 215 2.05 -12.32 13.38
C LEU A 215 0.98 -13.03 12.54
N LEU A 216 0.83 -12.67 11.26
CA LEU A 216 -0.15 -13.27 10.35
C LEU A 216 0.36 -14.55 9.71
N LEU A 217 1.64 -14.59 9.34
CA LEU A 217 2.23 -15.71 8.60
C LEU A 217 2.62 -16.87 9.52
N GLU A 218 3.18 -16.61 10.71
CA GLU A 218 3.56 -17.70 11.62
C GLU A 218 2.37 -18.55 12.08
N ALA A 219 1.18 -17.97 12.20
CA ALA A 219 -0.04 -18.71 12.48
C ALA A 219 -0.37 -19.74 11.37
N GLU A 220 0.02 -19.46 10.12
CA GLU A 220 -0.21 -20.35 8.98
C GLU A 220 0.76 -21.54 8.93
N ARG A 221 1.93 -21.48 9.57
CA ARG A 221 2.88 -22.59 9.63
C ARG A 221 2.29 -23.86 10.26
N GLN A 222 1.36 -23.69 11.18
CA GLN A 222 0.72 -24.80 11.91
C GLN A 222 -0.68 -25.11 11.38
N SER A 223 -1.12 -24.39 10.33
CA SER A 223 -2.43 -24.58 9.71
C SER A 223 -2.39 -25.67 8.63
N ASP A 224 -3.55 -26.17 8.23
CA ASP A 224 -3.75 -27.06 7.08
C ASP A 224 -3.37 -26.39 5.73
N ARG A 225 -3.20 -25.06 5.72
CA ARG A 225 -2.78 -24.26 4.57
C ARG A 225 -1.26 -24.10 4.47
N SER A 226 -0.48 -24.61 5.44
CA SER A 226 0.98 -24.44 5.50
C SER A 226 1.69 -24.85 4.19
N GLY A 227 1.15 -25.85 3.48
CA GLY A 227 1.72 -26.33 2.21
C GLY A 227 1.67 -25.32 1.05
N PHE A 228 0.84 -24.27 1.15
CA PHE A 228 0.74 -23.20 0.14
C PHE A 228 1.84 -22.15 0.26
N TYR A 229 2.59 -22.12 1.34
CA TYR A 229 3.63 -21.14 1.60
C TYR A 229 5.02 -21.70 1.33
N ASN A 230 5.89 -20.93 0.72
CA ASN A 230 7.31 -21.23 0.58
C ASN A 230 8.07 -20.66 1.77
N TRP A 231 8.05 -21.39 2.89
CA TRP A 231 8.59 -20.91 4.16
C TRP A 231 10.07 -20.56 4.10
N GLU A 232 10.86 -21.29 3.33
CA GLU A 232 12.29 -21.01 3.16
C GLU A 232 12.52 -19.63 2.56
N LEU A 233 11.72 -19.25 1.55
CA LEU A 233 11.78 -17.93 0.93
C LEU A 233 11.17 -16.84 1.83
N ILE A 234 10.03 -17.13 2.45
CA ILE A 234 9.35 -16.18 3.36
C ILE A 234 10.27 -15.80 4.51
N ASP A 235 11.01 -16.75 5.09
CA ASP A 235 11.95 -16.49 6.18
C ASP A 235 13.08 -15.53 5.77
N GLN A 236 13.50 -15.56 4.50
CA GLN A 236 14.49 -14.63 3.97
C GLN A 236 13.91 -13.22 3.74
N LEU A 237 12.56 -13.11 3.55
CA LEU A 237 11.89 -11.87 3.22
C LEU A 237 11.35 -11.11 4.46
N TYR A 238 11.27 -11.73 5.63
CA TYR A 238 10.78 -11.08 6.85
C TYR A 238 11.52 -9.77 7.18
N ASN A 239 12.85 -9.78 7.04
CA ASN A 239 13.68 -8.61 7.34
C ASN A 239 13.48 -7.44 6.36
N MET A 240 12.77 -7.66 5.27
CA MET A 240 12.44 -6.64 4.27
C MET A 240 11.07 -6.01 4.50
N GLY A 241 10.29 -6.60 5.40
CA GLY A 241 9.02 -6.07 5.88
C GLY A 241 7.90 -6.13 4.85
N GLY A 242 7.75 -5.13 4.01
CA GLY A 242 6.65 -5.07 3.05
C GLY A 242 6.78 -3.97 2.02
N ILE A 243 5.83 -4.00 1.09
CA ILE A 243 5.70 -3.09 -0.04
C ILE A 243 4.31 -2.48 0.00
N ARG A 244 4.21 -1.17 -0.15
CA ARG A 244 2.97 -0.45 -0.50
C ARG A 244 3.32 0.60 -1.55
N ILE A 245 2.50 0.67 -2.60
CA ILE A 245 2.59 1.70 -3.64
C ILE A 245 1.22 2.33 -3.75
N GLU A 246 1.13 3.63 -3.56
CA GLU A 246 -0.14 4.34 -3.45
C GLU A 246 -0.18 5.59 -4.30
N ASP A 247 -1.24 5.72 -5.08
CA ASP A 247 -1.55 6.92 -5.84
C ASP A 247 -2.95 7.45 -5.47
N ASN A 248 -3.11 8.77 -5.60
CA ASN A 248 -4.39 9.45 -5.52
C ASN A 248 -4.98 9.58 -6.93
N VAL A 249 -6.24 9.25 -7.09
CA VAL A 249 -6.92 9.30 -8.38
C VAL A 249 -8.25 10.04 -8.30
N CYS A 250 -8.61 10.72 -9.38
CA CYS A 250 -9.90 11.37 -9.57
C CYS A 250 -10.66 10.70 -10.71
N VAL A 251 -11.92 10.31 -10.47
CA VAL A 251 -12.79 9.74 -11.51
C VAL A 251 -13.26 10.85 -12.44
N THR A 252 -12.94 10.75 -13.73
CA THR A 252 -13.38 11.71 -14.76
C THR A 252 -14.75 11.33 -15.34
N ALA A 253 -15.17 11.97 -16.42
CA ALA A 253 -16.43 11.65 -17.07
C ALA A 253 -16.43 10.27 -17.74
N ASP A 254 -15.28 9.82 -18.21
CA ASP A 254 -15.08 8.65 -19.07
C ASP A 254 -13.92 7.74 -18.64
N GLY A 255 -13.23 8.08 -17.55
CA GLY A 255 -12.07 7.33 -17.07
C GLY A 255 -11.54 7.84 -15.73
N VAL A 256 -10.24 8.06 -15.67
CA VAL A 256 -9.50 8.43 -14.45
C VAL A 256 -8.41 9.45 -14.76
N GLU A 257 -8.17 10.34 -13.81
CA GLU A 257 -6.98 11.18 -13.73
C GLU A 257 -6.14 10.71 -12.53
N ASN A 258 -4.88 10.35 -12.78
CA ASN A 258 -3.93 10.06 -11.71
C ASN A 258 -3.32 11.36 -11.21
N LEU A 259 -3.74 11.80 -10.01
CA LEU A 259 -3.29 13.07 -9.41
C LEU A 259 -1.86 12.99 -8.87
N THR A 260 -1.31 11.79 -8.70
CA THR A 260 0.05 11.55 -8.20
C THR A 260 1.08 11.48 -9.33
N SER A 261 0.64 11.18 -10.55
CA SER A 261 1.50 11.13 -11.74
C SER A 261 2.07 12.53 -12.04
N THR A 262 3.40 12.63 -12.13
CA THR A 262 4.04 13.78 -12.79
C THR A 262 3.96 13.55 -14.29
N THR A 263 3.07 14.26 -14.98
CA THR A 263 3.11 14.36 -16.44
C THR A 263 4.39 15.02 -16.92
#